data_dad92eeab7241bcb314bdbd2c325aebd
#
_entry.id   dad92eeab7241bcb314bdbd2c325aebd
#
_cell.length_a   1.000
_cell.length_b   1.000
_cell.length_c   1.000
_cell.angle_alpha   90.00
_cell.angle_beta   90.00
_cell.angle_gamma   90.00
#
_symmetry.space_group_name_H-M   'P 1'
#
loop_
_entity.id
_entity.type
_entity.pdbx_description
1 polymer ?
#
loop_
_entity_poly.entity_id
_entity_poly.type
_entity_poly.pdbx_seq_one_letter_code
_entity_poly.pdbx_strand_id
1 'polypeptide(L)'
;MDKPIRWTIALLLLLVGCQTAVSSPPEPSPQPTPTIPRELMGAGEITAVFPSPAYGAYAFLWWREAEARRDLALIKEMGFGWVKQDFAWREIEGVEKGRHDWWKPDNVVNSAEAAGLKLLVRLDRQPFWSQKDTSDPEPNEPPANLQDFGDFCGATAARYKGRIGAYQVWNEPNLSREWGNEAPDPVQYTALLKVCYEAIKAADPAAIVISAGLAPTGTPPPLAMPDMEFLQGMYEAGAAAYFDVLGLNAPGYKAPPEMSADEVAATEGFGNGRWFAFRHVEDMRGIMVANGDGHKQVALLEMGWTLDTVNSDYAWFAVDEATQADYLVRAYQ
;
A
#
# COMPACT_ATOMS: atom_id res chain seq x y z
N MET A 1 -85.97 -23.21 14.21
CA MET A 1 -84.57 -23.53 14.22
C MET A 1 -83.77 -22.22 14.07
N ASP A 2 -83.63 -21.57 15.19
CA ASP A 2 -83.09 -20.19 15.26
C ASP A 2 -81.57 -20.19 15.38
N LYS A 3 -80.93 -19.42 14.53
CA LYS A 3 -79.46 -19.14 14.66
C LYS A 3 -79.28 -17.80 15.36
N PRO A 4 -78.43 -17.67 16.40
CA PRO A 4 -78.21 -16.40 17.07
C PRO A 4 -77.22 -15.52 16.29
N ILE A 5 -77.58 -14.27 16.17
CA ILE A 5 -76.75 -13.16 15.65
C ILE A 5 -75.69 -12.81 16.71
N ARG A 6 -74.44 -12.93 16.33
CA ARG A 6 -73.28 -12.45 17.12
C ARG A 6 -72.99 -11.00 16.74
N TRP A 7 -73.12 -10.10 17.68
CA TRP A 7 -72.63 -8.72 17.58
C TRP A 7 -71.12 -8.68 17.90
N THR A 8 -70.34 -8.28 16.94
CA THR A 8 -68.90 -8.03 17.18
C THR A 8 -68.76 -6.54 17.47
N ILE A 9 -68.42 -6.21 18.72
CA ILE A 9 -68.06 -4.85 19.12
C ILE A 9 -66.59 -4.60 18.68
N ALA A 10 -66.42 -3.70 17.72
CA ALA A 10 -65.04 -3.23 17.33
C ALA A 10 -64.63 -2.15 18.35
N LEU A 11 -63.62 -2.50 19.16
CA LEU A 11 -62.99 -1.57 20.08
C LEU A 11 -61.87 -0.81 19.30
N LEU A 12 -62.14 0.47 19.03
CA LEU A 12 -61.14 1.37 18.40
C LEU A 12 -60.17 1.84 19.49
N LEU A 13 -58.96 1.24 19.53
CA LEU A 13 -57.85 1.73 20.34
C LEU A 13 -57.14 2.86 19.60
N LEU A 14 -57.37 4.09 20.03
CA LEU A 14 -56.55 5.26 19.65
C LEU A 14 -55.19 5.15 20.35
N LEU A 15 -54.19 4.68 19.60
CA LEU A 15 -52.79 4.79 19.99
C LEU A 15 -52.33 6.23 19.72
N VAL A 16 -52.29 7.05 20.76
CA VAL A 16 -51.56 8.32 20.74
C VAL A 16 -50.05 7.97 20.84
N GLY A 17 -49.40 7.85 19.69
CA GLY A 17 -47.94 7.69 19.62
C GLY A 17 -47.24 9.01 19.97
N CYS A 18 -46.62 9.11 21.15
CA CYS A 18 -45.60 10.11 21.40
C CYS A 18 -44.43 9.85 20.44
N GLN A 19 -44.33 10.61 19.36
CA GLN A 19 -43.10 10.70 18.56
C GLN A 19 -42.11 11.50 19.40
N THR A 20 -41.22 10.81 20.11
CA THR A 20 -39.99 11.42 20.57
C THR A 20 -39.13 11.72 19.35
N ALA A 21 -38.98 13.00 19.02
CA ALA A 21 -38.03 13.45 18.00
C ALA A 21 -36.65 12.97 18.44
N VAL A 22 -36.13 11.95 17.76
CA VAL A 22 -34.69 11.59 17.84
C VAL A 22 -33.94 12.74 17.16
N SER A 23 -33.33 13.60 17.97
CA SER A 23 -32.43 14.62 17.46
C SER A 23 -31.27 13.90 16.80
N SER A 24 -31.05 14.14 15.51
CA SER A 24 -29.83 13.71 14.81
C SER A 24 -28.62 14.19 15.62
N PRO A 25 -27.58 13.35 15.78
CA PRO A 25 -26.34 13.82 16.38
C PRO A 25 -25.85 15.06 15.63
N PRO A 26 -25.27 16.05 16.31
CA PRO A 26 -24.73 17.22 15.66
C PRO A 26 -23.71 16.79 14.59
N GLU A 27 -23.82 17.37 13.41
CA GLU A 27 -22.80 17.21 12.38
C GLU A 27 -21.43 17.54 12.98
N PRO A 28 -20.41 16.70 12.82
CA PRO A 28 -19.08 17.04 13.30
C PRO A 28 -18.65 18.36 12.66
N SER A 29 -18.24 19.31 13.49
CA SER A 29 -17.67 20.56 13.02
C SER A 29 -16.53 20.26 12.04
N PRO A 30 -16.46 20.94 10.88
CA PRO A 30 -15.37 20.71 9.96
C PRO A 30 -14.05 20.96 10.70
N GLN A 31 -13.25 19.92 10.87
CA GLN A 31 -11.92 20.05 11.39
C GLN A 31 -11.10 20.87 10.39
N PRO A 32 -10.24 21.79 10.86
CA PRO A 32 -9.37 22.50 9.95
C PRO A 32 -8.55 21.49 9.15
N THR A 33 -8.60 21.58 7.83
CA THR A 33 -7.75 20.78 6.94
C THR A 33 -6.29 20.95 7.42
N PRO A 34 -5.57 19.87 7.72
CA PRO A 34 -4.20 19.99 8.16
C PRO A 34 -3.40 20.75 7.11
N THR A 35 -2.82 21.88 7.50
CA THR A 35 -1.98 22.68 6.60
C THR A 35 -0.65 21.96 6.51
N ILE A 36 -0.32 21.47 5.32
CA ILE A 36 1.01 20.89 5.06
C ILE A 36 2.07 21.94 5.37
N PRO A 37 3.05 21.66 6.24
CA PRO A 37 4.14 22.56 6.52
C PRO A 37 4.82 23.03 5.22
N ARG A 38 5.09 24.32 5.10
CA ARG A 38 5.60 24.92 3.85
C ARG A 38 6.94 24.31 3.41
N GLU A 39 7.74 23.86 4.35
CA GLU A 39 9.00 23.16 4.14
C GLU A 39 8.83 21.80 3.45
N LEU A 40 7.66 21.17 3.57
CA LEU A 40 7.35 19.88 2.91
C LEU A 40 6.73 20.06 1.51
N MET A 41 6.39 21.31 1.13
CA MET A 41 5.77 21.56 -0.18
C MET A 41 6.77 21.57 -1.33
N GLY A 42 8.06 21.76 -1.06
CA GLY A 42 9.10 21.89 -2.09
C GLY A 42 8.94 23.18 -2.93
N ALA A 43 9.95 23.49 -3.72
CA ALA A 43 9.89 24.60 -4.67
C ALA A 43 9.40 24.05 -6.02
N GLY A 44 8.18 24.41 -6.42
CA GLY A 44 7.64 24.06 -7.73
C GLY A 44 6.22 23.48 -7.69
N GLU A 45 5.60 23.38 -8.86
CA GLU A 45 4.32 22.74 -9.05
C GLU A 45 4.47 21.22 -9.00
N ILE A 46 3.61 20.53 -8.25
CA ILE A 46 3.64 19.05 -8.18
C ILE A 46 3.25 18.48 -9.54
N THR A 47 4.10 17.63 -10.09
CA THR A 47 3.78 16.83 -11.29
C THR A 47 2.87 15.69 -10.87
N ALA A 48 1.56 15.93 -10.92
CA ALA A 48 0.56 14.94 -10.53
C ALA A 48 0.40 13.88 -11.62
N VAL A 49 0.81 12.65 -11.32
CA VAL A 49 0.56 11.47 -12.17
C VAL A 49 -0.65 10.67 -11.67
N PHE A 50 -0.99 10.79 -10.38
CA PHE A 50 -2.25 10.33 -9.81
C PHE A 50 -3.20 11.50 -9.60
N PRO A 51 -4.53 11.34 -9.83
CA PRO A 51 -5.50 12.27 -9.27
C PRO A 51 -5.38 12.21 -7.75
N SER A 52 -5.08 13.32 -7.09
CA SER A 52 -4.88 13.34 -5.64
C SER A 52 -6.15 13.88 -4.95
N PRO A 53 -6.63 13.22 -3.89
CA PRO A 53 -6.19 11.93 -3.40
C PRO A 53 -6.67 10.76 -4.28
N ALA A 54 -5.88 9.69 -4.36
CA ALA A 54 -6.25 8.44 -5.02
C ALA A 54 -6.25 7.31 -3.97
N TYR A 55 -7.41 6.79 -3.64
CA TYR A 55 -7.56 5.77 -2.62
C TYR A 55 -7.66 4.37 -3.21
N GLY A 56 -7.06 3.42 -2.52
CA GLY A 56 -7.05 2.02 -2.88
C GLY A 56 -6.92 1.10 -1.69
N ALA A 57 -7.05 -0.19 -1.94
CA ALA A 57 -6.80 -1.23 -0.96
C ALA A 57 -5.87 -2.30 -1.54
N TYR A 58 -5.07 -2.90 -0.66
CA TYR A 58 -4.28 -4.07 -1.00
C TYR A 58 -5.17 -5.30 -0.80
N ALA A 59 -5.36 -6.10 -1.85
CA ALA A 59 -6.19 -7.29 -1.84
C ALA A 59 -5.44 -8.46 -2.45
N PHE A 60 -5.73 -9.66 -1.96
CA PHE A 60 -5.10 -10.88 -2.42
C PHE A 60 -6.01 -11.62 -3.41
N LEU A 61 -5.92 -11.26 -4.68
CA LEU A 61 -6.82 -11.70 -5.75
C LEU A 61 -6.36 -12.99 -6.46
N TRP A 62 -5.25 -13.57 -6.01
CA TRP A 62 -4.44 -14.54 -6.74
C TRP A 62 -4.96 -15.98 -6.69
N TRP A 63 -5.67 -16.35 -5.61
CA TRP A 63 -5.93 -17.77 -5.31
C TRP A 63 -7.36 -18.22 -5.51
N ARG A 64 -8.34 -17.39 -5.15
CA ARG A 64 -9.74 -17.78 -5.09
C ARG A 64 -10.64 -16.73 -5.74
N GLU A 65 -11.31 -17.13 -6.80
CA GLU A 65 -12.13 -16.20 -7.58
C GLU A 65 -13.33 -15.64 -6.79
N ALA A 66 -13.91 -16.43 -5.88
CA ALA A 66 -15.04 -15.98 -5.08
C ALA A 66 -14.64 -14.89 -4.08
N GLU A 67 -13.50 -15.08 -3.39
CA GLU A 67 -12.93 -14.08 -2.49
C GLU A 67 -12.49 -12.84 -3.26
N ALA A 68 -11.83 -13.00 -4.40
CA ALA A 68 -11.42 -11.89 -5.24
C ALA A 68 -12.63 -11.02 -5.67
N ARG A 69 -13.73 -11.64 -6.10
CA ARG A 69 -14.96 -10.89 -6.44
C ARG A 69 -15.56 -10.16 -5.24
N ARG A 70 -15.60 -10.81 -4.07
CA ARG A 70 -16.07 -10.18 -2.82
C ARG A 70 -15.23 -8.97 -2.47
N ASP A 71 -13.91 -9.12 -2.46
CA ASP A 71 -12.97 -8.08 -2.03
C ASP A 71 -13.00 -6.89 -2.99
N LEU A 72 -13.04 -7.13 -4.30
CA LEU A 72 -13.21 -6.07 -5.29
C LEU A 72 -14.54 -5.32 -5.14
N ALA A 73 -15.63 -6.03 -4.81
CA ALA A 73 -16.92 -5.39 -4.52
C ALA A 73 -16.87 -4.50 -3.28
N LEU A 74 -16.22 -4.96 -2.19
CA LEU A 74 -16.02 -4.18 -0.97
C LEU A 74 -15.16 -2.94 -1.23
N ILE A 75 -14.09 -3.05 -2.01
CA ILE A 75 -13.24 -1.92 -2.41
C ILE A 75 -14.05 -0.86 -3.15
N LYS A 76 -14.95 -1.29 -4.05
CA LYS A 76 -15.87 -0.37 -4.75
C LYS A 76 -16.88 0.27 -3.81
N GLU A 77 -17.44 -0.50 -2.89
CA GLU A 77 -18.40 0.00 -1.89
C GLU A 77 -17.79 1.08 -0.98
N MET A 78 -16.51 0.94 -0.63
CA MET A 78 -15.73 1.96 0.07
C MET A 78 -15.49 3.24 -0.75
N GLY A 79 -15.83 3.26 -2.04
CA GLY A 79 -15.58 4.40 -2.93
C GLY A 79 -14.14 4.47 -3.44
N PHE A 80 -13.34 3.44 -3.26
CA PHE A 80 -11.96 3.40 -3.72
C PHE A 80 -11.87 3.19 -5.24
N GLY A 81 -10.85 3.78 -5.86
CA GLY A 81 -10.61 3.69 -7.31
C GLY A 81 -9.49 2.74 -7.70
N TRP A 82 -8.71 2.26 -6.73
CA TRP A 82 -7.54 1.43 -6.96
C TRP A 82 -7.57 0.14 -6.15
N VAL A 83 -6.96 -0.91 -6.72
CA VAL A 83 -6.60 -2.13 -6.01
C VAL A 83 -5.14 -2.43 -6.24
N LYS A 84 -4.42 -2.85 -5.19
CA LYS A 84 -3.04 -3.32 -5.25
C LYS A 84 -3.01 -4.85 -5.17
N GLN A 85 -2.14 -5.49 -5.98
CA GLN A 85 -1.89 -6.94 -5.99
C GLN A 85 -0.43 -7.22 -6.32
N ASP A 86 0.14 -8.24 -5.70
CA ASP A 86 1.49 -8.73 -6.01
C ASP A 86 1.47 -9.62 -7.26
N PHE A 87 2.41 -9.36 -8.17
CA PHE A 87 2.76 -10.23 -9.26
C PHE A 87 4.11 -10.86 -8.96
N ALA A 88 4.10 -11.92 -8.15
CA ALA A 88 5.31 -12.62 -7.77
C ALA A 88 5.99 -13.21 -9.01
N TRP A 89 7.20 -12.75 -9.31
CA TRP A 89 7.94 -13.18 -10.51
C TRP A 89 8.08 -14.71 -10.58
N ARG A 90 8.37 -15.37 -9.44
CA ARG A 90 8.49 -16.83 -9.36
C ARG A 90 7.20 -17.60 -9.71
N GLU A 91 6.04 -16.99 -9.57
CA GLU A 91 4.75 -17.61 -9.90
C GLU A 91 4.41 -17.44 -11.39
N ILE A 92 5.07 -16.49 -12.05
CA ILE A 92 4.82 -16.17 -13.46
C ILE A 92 5.90 -16.79 -14.36
N GLU A 93 7.17 -16.69 -13.98
CA GLU A 93 8.33 -17.17 -14.75
C GLU A 93 9.20 -18.14 -13.92
N GLY A 94 8.54 -18.96 -13.09
CA GLY A 94 9.23 -19.81 -12.10
C GLY A 94 10.02 -20.98 -12.67
N VAL A 95 9.69 -21.45 -13.87
CA VAL A 95 10.27 -22.66 -14.45
C VAL A 95 11.63 -22.39 -15.09
N GLU A 96 11.69 -21.40 -15.97
CA GLU A 96 12.87 -21.01 -16.73
C GLU A 96 12.66 -19.61 -17.34
N LYS A 97 13.74 -18.90 -17.65
CA LYS A 97 13.70 -17.58 -18.26
C LYS A 97 12.95 -17.61 -19.59
N GLY A 98 12.03 -16.65 -19.76
CA GLY A 98 11.21 -16.48 -20.98
C GLY A 98 9.96 -17.36 -21.03
N ARG A 99 9.77 -18.29 -20.07
CA ARG A 99 8.59 -19.14 -20.01
C ARG A 99 7.60 -18.62 -18.96
N HIS A 100 6.64 -17.84 -19.41
CA HIS A 100 5.66 -17.18 -18.54
C HIS A 100 4.35 -17.95 -18.45
N ASP A 101 3.81 -18.10 -17.23
CA ASP A 101 2.43 -18.50 -16.96
C ASP A 101 1.59 -17.26 -16.59
N TRP A 102 0.80 -16.80 -17.55
CA TRP A 102 -0.01 -15.60 -17.37
C TRP A 102 -1.43 -15.87 -16.85
N TRP A 103 -1.77 -17.12 -16.55
CA TRP A 103 -3.16 -17.44 -16.16
C TRP A 103 -3.64 -16.67 -14.93
N LYS A 104 -2.85 -16.64 -13.86
CA LYS A 104 -3.18 -15.89 -12.65
C LYS A 104 -3.17 -14.36 -12.89
N PRO A 105 -2.12 -13.78 -13.46
CA PRO A 105 -2.11 -12.35 -13.80
C PRO A 105 -3.28 -11.92 -14.69
N ASP A 106 -3.61 -12.71 -15.74
CA ASP A 106 -4.73 -12.41 -16.63
C ASP A 106 -6.05 -12.34 -15.85
N ASN A 107 -6.29 -13.28 -14.92
CA ASN A 107 -7.49 -13.29 -14.09
C ASN A 107 -7.58 -12.04 -13.19
N VAL A 108 -6.46 -11.63 -12.60
CA VAL A 108 -6.40 -10.43 -11.75
C VAL A 108 -6.72 -9.17 -12.55
N VAL A 109 -6.04 -8.99 -13.69
CA VAL A 109 -6.25 -7.82 -14.55
C VAL A 109 -7.69 -7.77 -15.06
N ASN A 110 -8.22 -8.88 -15.56
CA ASN A 110 -9.61 -8.97 -16.03
C ASN A 110 -10.62 -8.67 -14.92
N SER A 111 -10.37 -9.16 -13.71
CA SER A 111 -11.27 -8.96 -12.57
C SER A 111 -11.27 -7.51 -12.08
N ALA A 112 -10.10 -6.87 -12.01
CA ALA A 112 -9.97 -5.46 -11.64
C ALA A 112 -10.68 -4.55 -12.66
N GLU A 113 -10.48 -4.80 -13.97
CA GLU A 113 -11.17 -4.07 -15.05
C GLU A 113 -12.69 -4.27 -14.99
N ALA A 114 -13.17 -5.51 -14.82
CA ALA A 114 -14.60 -5.81 -14.67
C ALA A 114 -15.23 -5.11 -13.49
N ALA A 115 -14.47 -4.93 -12.39
CA ALA A 115 -14.88 -4.14 -11.23
C ALA A 115 -14.80 -2.63 -11.45
N GLY A 116 -14.20 -2.15 -12.55
CA GLY A 116 -13.95 -0.73 -12.81
C GLY A 116 -12.93 -0.12 -11.85
N LEU A 117 -11.96 -0.91 -11.38
CA LEU A 117 -10.86 -0.49 -10.54
C LEU A 117 -9.57 -0.40 -11.36
N LYS A 118 -8.76 0.62 -11.08
CA LYS A 118 -7.39 0.68 -11.57
C LYS A 118 -6.52 -0.27 -10.77
N LEU A 119 -5.58 -0.92 -11.44
CA LEU A 119 -4.68 -1.89 -10.83
C LEU A 119 -3.29 -1.29 -10.64
N LEU A 120 -2.78 -1.41 -9.40
CA LEU A 120 -1.38 -1.23 -9.05
C LEU A 120 -0.78 -2.61 -8.80
N VAL A 121 0.32 -2.92 -9.48
CA VAL A 121 0.98 -4.22 -9.38
C VAL A 121 2.34 -4.06 -8.71
N ARG A 122 2.62 -4.88 -7.68
CA ARG A 122 3.96 -5.02 -7.13
C ARG A 122 4.70 -6.14 -7.86
N LEU A 123 5.90 -5.85 -8.37
CA LEU A 123 6.80 -6.80 -9.01
C LEU A 123 7.93 -7.14 -8.04
N ASP A 124 7.98 -8.39 -7.58
CA ASP A 124 8.96 -8.89 -6.61
C ASP A 124 9.10 -10.42 -6.69
N ARG A 125 9.78 -11.03 -5.71
CA ARG A 125 9.86 -12.48 -5.47
C ARG A 125 10.44 -13.25 -6.65
N GLN A 126 11.73 -13.13 -6.83
CA GLN A 126 12.50 -13.77 -7.89
C GLN A 126 12.31 -15.30 -7.93
N PRO A 127 12.37 -15.92 -9.12
CA PRO A 127 12.39 -17.37 -9.28
C PRO A 127 13.74 -17.97 -8.89
N PHE A 128 13.74 -19.24 -8.53
CA PHE A 128 14.96 -19.94 -8.09
C PHE A 128 16.08 -19.95 -9.12
N TRP A 129 15.76 -20.05 -10.40
CA TRP A 129 16.75 -20.07 -11.48
C TRP A 129 17.52 -18.73 -11.62
N SER A 130 17.03 -17.63 -11.07
CA SER A 130 17.65 -16.30 -11.15
C SER A 130 18.51 -15.97 -9.93
N GLN A 131 18.56 -16.82 -8.90
CA GLN A 131 19.29 -16.58 -7.66
C GLN A 131 20.79 -16.75 -7.82
N LYS A 132 21.57 -16.16 -6.90
CA LYS A 132 23.02 -16.26 -6.86
C LYS A 132 23.49 -17.69 -6.55
N ASP A 133 22.80 -18.33 -5.60
CA ASP A 133 23.03 -19.73 -5.24
C ASP A 133 21.73 -20.54 -5.30
N THR A 134 21.57 -21.36 -6.34
CA THR A 134 20.39 -22.22 -6.51
C THR A 134 20.40 -23.46 -5.63
N SER A 135 21.51 -23.76 -4.95
CA SER A 135 21.61 -24.88 -4.01
C SER A 135 21.17 -24.52 -2.60
N ASP A 136 21.20 -23.23 -2.25
CA ASP A 136 20.71 -22.68 -0.98
C ASP A 136 19.88 -21.41 -1.26
N PRO A 137 18.63 -21.59 -1.76
CA PRO A 137 17.83 -20.49 -2.25
C PRO A 137 17.25 -19.66 -1.11
N GLU A 138 17.48 -18.35 -1.15
CA GLU A 138 16.94 -17.39 -0.20
C GLU A 138 15.64 -16.73 -0.71
N PRO A 139 14.63 -16.54 0.14
CA PRO A 139 13.43 -15.81 -0.24
C PRO A 139 13.76 -14.34 -0.49
N ASN A 140 13.12 -13.74 -1.51
CA ASN A 140 13.23 -12.32 -1.84
C ASN A 140 14.67 -11.82 -2.05
N GLU A 141 15.57 -12.67 -2.54
CA GLU A 141 16.91 -12.29 -2.93
C GLU A 141 16.89 -11.49 -4.24
N PRO A 142 17.66 -10.40 -4.37
CA PRO A 142 17.86 -9.77 -5.68
C PRO A 142 18.49 -10.78 -6.67
N PRO A 143 18.04 -10.82 -7.94
CA PRO A 143 18.56 -11.79 -8.89
C PRO A 143 20.07 -11.59 -9.15
N ALA A 144 20.78 -12.69 -9.44
CA ALA A 144 22.20 -12.67 -9.77
C ALA A 144 22.51 -11.75 -10.96
N ASN A 145 21.59 -11.70 -11.92
CA ASN A 145 21.64 -10.77 -13.05
C ASN A 145 20.40 -9.87 -13.02
N LEU A 146 20.58 -8.59 -12.71
CA LEU A 146 19.50 -7.62 -12.62
C LEU A 146 18.70 -7.47 -13.93
N GLN A 147 19.35 -7.70 -15.11
CA GLN A 147 18.66 -7.62 -16.38
C GLN A 147 17.55 -8.66 -16.52
N ASP A 148 17.66 -9.82 -15.85
CA ASP A 148 16.60 -10.84 -15.85
C ASP A 148 15.31 -10.29 -15.21
N PHE A 149 15.43 -9.48 -14.16
CA PHE A 149 14.29 -8.78 -13.58
C PHE A 149 13.77 -7.67 -14.47
N GLY A 150 14.67 -6.92 -15.13
CA GLY A 150 14.28 -5.94 -16.16
C GLY A 150 13.48 -6.57 -17.30
N ASP A 151 13.91 -7.73 -17.79
CA ASP A 151 13.20 -8.47 -18.86
C ASP A 151 11.80 -8.90 -18.41
N PHE A 152 11.65 -9.39 -17.16
CA PHE A 152 10.34 -9.72 -16.57
C PHE A 152 9.44 -8.48 -16.41
N CYS A 153 9.99 -7.35 -15.90
CA CYS A 153 9.26 -6.08 -15.82
C CYS A 153 8.74 -5.64 -17.20
N GLY A 154 9.61 -5.68 -18.20
CA GLY A 154 9.26 -5.31 -19.58
C GLY A 154 8.22 -6.24 -20.20
N ALA A 155 8.34 -7.57 -20.01
CA ALA A 155 7.38 -8.55 -20.49
C ALA A 155 5.99 -8.32 -19.87
N THR A 156 5.94 -8.04 -18.55
CA THR A 156 4.71 -7.75 -17.83
C THR A 156 4.07 -6.45 -18.33
N ALA A 157 4.86 -5.38 -18.47
CA ALA A 157 4.36 -4.10 -18.97
C ALA A 157 3.89 -4.17 -20.43
N ALA A 158 4.59 -4.91 -21.28
CA ALA A 158 4.19 -5.12 -22.67
C ALA A 158 2.86 -5.89 -22.78
N ARG A 159 2.69 -6.95 -21.95
CA ARG A 159 1.45 -7.75 -21.96
C ARG A 159 0.23 -6.95 -21.52
N TYR A 160 0.39 -6.13 -20.50
CA TYR A 160 -0.72 -5.39 -19.87
C TYR A 160 -0.70 -3.90 -20.18
N LYS A 161 -0.09 -3.52 -21.30
CA LYS A 161 0.00 -2.12 -21.74
C LYS A 161 -1.35 -1.41 -21.71
N GLY A 162 -1.40 -0.30 -20.95
CA GLY A 162 -2.62 0.50 -20.78
C GLY A 162 -3.68 -0.12 -19.87
N ARG A 163 -3.47 -1.33 -19.32
CA ARG A 163 -4.40 -2.04 -18.44
C ARG A 163 -3.96 -2.01 -16.97
N ILE A 164 -2.67 -2.04 -16.71
CA ILE A 164 -2.09 -1.81 -15.38
C ILE A 164 -1.73 -0.33 -15.28
N GLY A 165 -2.27 0.34 -14.27
CA GLY A 165 -2.09 1.79 -14.10
C GLY A 165 -0.76 2.16 -13.46
N ALA A 166 -0.23 1.31 -12.57
CA ALA A 166 1.01 1.57 -11.86
C ALA A 166 1.75 0.28 -11.48
N TYR A 167 3.09 0.36 -11.42
CA TYR A 167 3.97 -0.72 -11.00
C TYR A 167 4.81 -0.28 -9.80
N GLN A 168 4.71 -1.00 -8.69
CA GLN A 168 5.64 -0.92 -7.57
C GLN A 168 6.81 -1.87 -7.83
N VAL A 169 8.03 -1.37 -7.73
CA VAL A 169 9.24 -2.16 -7.96
C VAL A 169 9.84 -2.60 -6.65
N TRP A 170 9.70 -3.89 -6.33
CA TRP A 170 10.14 -4.54 -5.09
C TRP A 170 9.33 -4.14 -3.84
N ASN A 171 9.69 -4.77 -2.68
CA ASN A 171 9.10 -4.52 -1.37
C ASN A 171 10.18 -4.39 -0.31
N GLU A 172 10.11 -3.38 0.54
CA GLU A 172 10.93 -3.18 1.75
C GLU A 172 12.42 -3.56 1.62
N PRO A 173 13.15 -3.10 0.58
CA PRO A 173 14.54 -3.49 0.34
C PRO A 173 15.49 -3.01 1.45
N ASN A 174 15.01 -2.22 2.38
CA ASN A 174 15.74 -1.78 3.56
C ASN A 174 15.67 -2.80 4.73
N LEU A 175 15.03 -3.96 4.53
CA LEU A 175 15.01 -5.08 5.46
C LEU A 175 15.79 -6.27 4.86
N SER A 176 16.68 -6.89 5.63
CA SER A 176 17.46 -8.04 5.14
C SER A 176 16.57 -9.20 4.69
N ARG A 177 15.47 -9.48 5.39
CA ARG A 177 14.50 -10.53 5.02
C ARG A 177 13.84 -10.32 3.66
N GLU A 178 13.81 -9.09 3.17
CA GLU A 178 13.28 -8.72 1.85
C GLU A 178 14.42 -8.51 0.83
N TRP A 179 15.65 -8.83 1.23
CA TRP A 179 16.87 -8.66 0.44
C TRP A 179 17.78 -9.91 0.50
N GLY A 180 17.19 -11.13 0.54
CA GLY A 180 17.93 -12.39 0.57
C GLY A 180 18.73 -12.63 1.84
N ASN A 181 18.26 -12.13 2.98
CA ASN A 181 18.96 -12.10 4.27
C ASN A 181 20.35 -11.40 4.23
N GLU A 182 20.67 -10.71 3.14
CA GLU A 182 21.85 -9.85 3.04
C GLU A 182 21.60 -8.47 3.69
N ALA A 183 22.67 -7.76 3.99
CA ALA A 183 22.54 -6.39 4.47
C ALA A 183 21.90 -5.49 3.40
N PRO A 184 20.91 -4.65 3.74
CA PRO A 184 20.29 -3.74 2.79
C PRO A 184 21.30 -2.81 2.12
N ASP A 185 21.20 -2.63 0.81
CA ASP A 185 22.08 -1.80 0.01
C ASP A 185 21.27 -0.89 -0.94
N PRO A 186 21.19 0.42 -0.67
CA PRO A 186 20.44 1.36 -1.51
C PRO A 186 21.03 1.51 -2.92
N VAL A 187 22.33 1.24 -3.11
CA VAL A 187 22.96 1.30 -4.44
C VAL A 187 22.53 0.12 -5.30
N GLN A 188 22.54 -1.09 -4.73
CA GLN A 188 22.04 -2.29 -5.42
C GLN A 188 20.54 -2.19 -5.72
N TYR A 189 19.74 -1.71 -4.76
CA TYR A 189 18.33 -1.49 -5.01
C TYR A 189 18.08 -0.45 -6.11
N THR A 190 18.86 0.65 -6.14
CA THR A 190 18.75 1.66 -7.21
C THR A 190 19.07 1.06 -8.58
N ALA A 191 20.04 0.16 -8.65
CA ALA A 191 20.36 -0.55 -9.90
C ALA A 191 19.24 -1.49 -10.36
N LEU A 192 18.59 -2.21 -9.42
CA LEU A 192 17.43 -3.05 -9.71
C LEU A 192 16.22 -2.20 -10.16
N LEU A 193 15.95 -1.10 -9.45
CA LEU A 193 14.89 -0.14 -9.80
C LEU A 193 15.07 0.41 -11.21
N LYS A 194 16.32 0.77 -11.57
CA LYS A 194 16.68 1.30 -12.88
C LYS A 194 16.33 0.34 -14.01
N VAL A 195 16.77 -0.90 -13.96
CA VAL A 195 16.52 -1.85 -15.07
C VAL A 195 15.02 -2.14 -15.24
N CYS A 196 14.27 -2.21 -14.15
CA CYS A 196 12.81 -2.39 -14.18
C CYS A 196 12.10 -1.14 -14.75
N TYR A 197 12.47 0.06 -14.27
CA TYR A 197 11.93 1.34 -14.75
C TYR A 197 12.12 1.49 -16.27
N GLU A 198 13.36 1.33 -16.74
CA GLU A 198 13.69 1.48 -18.16
C GLU A 198 12.91 0.50 -19.03
N ALA A 199 12.77 -0.76 -18.58
CA ALA A 199 12.03 -1.79 -19.29
C ALA A 199 10.50 -1.51 -19.31
N ILE A 200 9.91 -1.08 -18.18
CA ILE A 200 8.51 -0.69 -18.12
C ILE A 200 8.25 0.49 -19.04
N LYS A 201 9.06 1.56 -18.97
CA LYS A 201 8.88 2.77 -19.78
C LYS A 201 9.09 2.53 -21.27
N ALA A 202 9.95 1.58 -21.65
CA ALA A 202 10.11 1.15 -23.04
C ALA A 202 8.87 0.43 -23.56
N ALA A 203 8.23 -0.42 -22.75
CA ALA A 203 7.05 -1.19 -23.12
C ALA A 203 5.76 -0.35 -23.07
N ASP A 204 5.56 0.38 -21.98
CA ASP A 204 4.41 1.24 -21.70
C ASP A 204 4.86 2.60 -21.14
N PRO A 205 5.13 3.60 -21.98
CA PRO A 205 5.57 4.92 -21.53
C PRO A 205 4.58 5.65 -20.60
N ALA A 206 3.29 5.28 -20.64
CA ALA A 206 2.24 5.89 -19.83
C ALA A 206 2.10 5.26 -18.45
N ALA A 207 2.67 4.07 -18.23
CA ALA A 207 2.62 3.39 -16.95
C ALA A 207 3.37 4.19 -15.88
N ILE A 208 2.77 4.28 -14.69
CA ILE A 208 3.39 4.93 -13.53
C ILE A 208 4.31 3.91 -12.83
N VAL A 209 5.57 4.29 -12.59
CA VAL A 209 6.52 3.48 -11.83
C VAL A 209 6.71 4.08 -10.46
N ILE A 210 6.48 3.26 -9.44
CA ILE A 210 6.60 3.61 -8.03
C ILE A 210 7.79 2.83 -7.46
N SER A 211 8.65 3.49 -6.69
CA SER A 211 9.71 2.78 -5.97
C SER A 211 9.13 1.81 -4.92
N ALA A 212 9.94 0.95 -4.34
CA ALA A 212 9.51 0.12 -3.21
C ALA A 212 8.99 0.98 -2.06
N GLY A 213 7.95 0.49 -1.37
CA GLY A 213 7.60 0.99 -0.05
C GLY A 213 8.70 0.63 0.93
N LEU A 214 9.36 1.62 1.53
CA LEU A 214 10.36 1.39 2.56
C LEU A 214 9.67 1.10 3.89
N ALA A 215 10.18 0.11 4.63
CA ALA A 215 9.70 -0.21 5.98
C ALA A 215 10.20 0.83 6.99
N PRO A 216 9.32 1.53 7.71
CA PRO A 216 9.72 2.39 8.81
C PRO A 216 10.43 1.57 9.89
N THR A 217 11.69 1.88 10.16
CA THR A 217 12.48 1.15 11.17
C THR A 217 13.65 1.96 11.68
N GLY A 218 14.01 1.75 12.94
CA GLY A 218 15.27 2.23 13.52
C GLY A 218 16.32 1.12 13.70
N THR A 219 16.06 -0.09 13.16
CA THR A 219 16.98 -1.23 13.27
C THR A 219 18.21 -1.02 12.37
N PRO A 220 19.43 -1.13 12.91
CA PRO A 220 20.64 -0.91 12.12
C PRO A 220 21.03 -2.14 11.27
N PRO A 221 21.93 -1.97 10.28
CA PRO A 221 22.54 -3.08 9.57
C PRO A 221 23.22 -4.09 10.51
N PRO A 222 23.28 -5.38 10.15
CA PRO A 222 22.89 -5.94 8.86
C PRO A 222 21.43 -6.35 8.74
N LEU A 223 20.62 -6.30 9.82
CA LEU A 223 19.24 -6.78 9.82
C LEU A 223 18.27 -5.86 9.08
N ALA A 224 18.50 -4.55 9.17
CA ALA A 224 17.75 -3.55 8.44
C ALA A 224 18.65 -2.31 8.24
N MET A 225 18.19 -1.36 7.45
CA MET A 225 18.71 -0.01 7.41
C MET A 225 17.55 0.95 7.69
N PRO A 226 17.72 1.94 8.59
CA PRO A 226 16.69 2.96 8.80
C PRO A 226 16.22 3.53 7.46
N ASP A 227 14.91 3.63 7.29
CA ASP A 227 14.30 4.02 6.01
C ASP A 227 14.74 5.41 5.54
N MET A 228 14.97 6.35 6.47
CA MET A 228 15.53 7.66 6.16
C MET A 228 16.95 7.57 5.56
N GLU A 229 17.80 6.71 6.15
CA GLU A 229 19.17 6.50 5.67
C GLU A 229 19.14 5.79 4.31
N PHE A 230 18.28 4.79 4.15
CA PHE A 230 18.13 4.06 2.90
C PHE A 230 17.64 4.97 1.78
N LEU A 231 16.63 5.81 2.03
CA LEU A 231 16.13 6.78 1.06
C LEU A 231 17.20 7.80 0.65
N GLN A 232 17.95 8.33 1.63
CA GLN A 232 19.08 9.22 1.32
C GLN A 232 20.13 8.53 0.45
N GLY A 233 20.48 7.27 0.75
CA GLY A 233 21.38 6.46 -0.06
C GLY A 233 20.85 6.18 -1.47
N MET A 234 19.55 6.00 -1.65
CA MET A 234 18.92 5.89 -2.97
C MET A 234 19.10 7.18 -3.78
N TYR A 235 18.92 8.35 -3.18
CA TYR A 235 19.14 9.63 -3.86
C TYR A 235 20.62 9.81 -4.24
N GLU A 236 21.54 9.48 -3.35
CA GLU A 236 22.99 9.52 -3.61
C GLU A 236 23.39 8.57 -4.75
N ALA A 237 22.70 7.44 -4.88
CA ALA A 237 22.86 6.49 -6.00
C ALA A 237 22.17 6.92 -7.30
N GLY A 238 21.45 8.07 -7.30
CA GLY A 238 20.78 8.62 -8.48
C GLY A 238 19.39 8.04 -8.76
N ALA A 239 18.72 7.47 -7.77
CA ALA A 239 17.39 6.85 -7.92
C ALA A 239 16.32 7.81 -8.43
N ALA A 240 16.47 9.12 -8.21
CA ALA A 240 15.50 10.15 -8.65
C ALA A 240 15.08 10.02 -10.13
N ALA A 241 15.97 9.50 -10.99
CA ALA A 241 15.69 9.32 -12.41
C ALA A 241 14.81 8.09 -12.73
N TYR A 242 14.58 7.18 -11.76
CA TYR A 242 14.05 5.85 -12.02
C TYR A 242 12.75 5.54 -11.26
N PHE A 243 12.02 6.56 -10.83
CA PHE A 243 10.63 6.45 -10.35
C PHE A 243 9.85 7.72 -10.68
N ASP A 244 8.55 7.56 -10.95
CA ASP A 244 7.62 8.69 -11.15
C ASP A 244 7.03 9.14 -9.81
N VAL A 245 6.88 8.20 -8.85
CA VAL A 245 6.28 8.40 -7.53
C VAL A 245 7.14 7.68 -6.49
N LEU A 246 7.39 8.31 -5.35
CA LEU A 246 8.07 7.67 -4.23
C LEU A 246 7.09 6.73 -3.50
N GLY A 247 7.46 5.47 -3.34
CA GLY A 247 6.72 4.51 -2.53
C GLY A 247 7.15 4.55 -1.07
N LEU A 248 6.18 4.57 -0.15
CA LEU A 248 6.40 4.47 1.30
C LEU A 248 5.43 3.49 1.93
N ASN A 249 5.86 2.80 2.98
CA ASN A 249 4.98 2.09 3.90
C ASN A 249 4.78 2.95 5.15
N ALA A 250 3.56 3.02 5.64
CA ALA A 250 3.17 3.87 6.76
C ALA A 250 2.26 3.10 7.74
N PRO A 251 2.73 2.02 8.35
CA PRO A 251 1.95 1.36 9.40
C PRO A 251 1.76 2.35 10.56
N GLY A 252 0.52 2.45 11.07
CA GLY A 252 0.23 3.36 12.17
C GLY A 252 0.73 2.85 13.51
N TYR A 253 1.21 1.60 13.57
CA TYR A 253 1.54 0.90 14.80
C TYR A 253 0.44 1.04 15.85
N LYS A 254 0.65 1.82 16.91
CA LYS A 254 -0.32 1.99 17.99
C LYS A 254 -0.85 3.42 18.12
N ALA A 255 -0.16 4.38 17.53
CA ALA A 255 -0.48 5.78 17.67
C ALA A 255 -1.65 6.22 16.76
N PRO A 256 -2.48 7.19 17.19
CA PRO A 256 -3.45 7.83 16.30
C PRO A 256 -2.78 8.45 15.06
N PRO A 257 -3.46 8.48 13.91
CA PRO A 257 -2.86 8.96 12.66
C PRO A 257 -2.43 10.43 12.67
N GLU A 258 -3.04 11.27 13.51
CA GLU A 258 -2.73 12.70 13.60
C GLU A 258 -1.48 13.03 14.41
N MET A 259 -1.03 12.10 15.28
CA MET A 259 0.15 12.37 16.09
C MET A 259 1.38 12.57 15.24
N SER A 260 2.08 13.65 15.47
CA SER A 260 3.37 13.93 14.83
C SER A 260 4.43 12.89 15.25
N ALA A 261 5.45 12.72 14.43
CA ALA A 261 6.56 11.82 14.75
C ALA A 261 7.27 12.19 16.06
N ASP A 262 7.36 13.51 16.39
CA ASP A 262 7.93 13.97 17.68
C ASP A 262 7.04 13.58 18.87
N GLU A 263 5.75 13.75 18.78
CA GLU A 263 4.80 13.38 19.84
C GLU A 263 4.82 11.88 20.09
N VAL A 264 4.82 11.05 19.02
CA VAL A 264 4.90 9.58 19.15
C VAL A 264 6.21 9.17 19.82
N ALA A 265 7.34 9.72 19.40
CA ALA A 265 8.65 9.43 19.99
C ALA A 265 8.76 9.84 21.46
N ALA A 266 8.03 10.87 21.88
CA ALA A 266 8.03 11.38 23.27
C ALA A 266 6.97 10.71 24.17
N THR A 267 6.02 9.95 23.61
CA THR A 267 4.89 9.38 24.36
C THR A 267 5.18 7.93 24.76
N GLU A 268 5.15 7.65 26.05
CA GLU A 268 5.29 6.28 26.55
C GLU A 268 4.18 5.36 26.00
N GLY A 269 4.56 4.16 25.58
CA GLY A 269 3.66 3.12 25.08
C GLY A 269 3.40 3.16 23.57
N PHE A 270 3.86 4.19 22.84
CA PHE A 270 3.79 4.24 21.37
C PHE A 270 5.10 3.83 20.67
N GLY A 271 6.08 3.39 21.43
CA GLY A 271 7.45 3.18 20.98
C GLY A 271 8.30 4.44 21.29
N ASN A 272 9.59 4.33 21.03
CA ASN A 272 10.54 5.41 21.35
C ASN A 272 11.25 5.95 20.11
N GLY A 273 10.59 5.84 18.96
CA GLY A 273 11.12 6.27 17.67
C GLY A 273 10.09 6.98 16.81
N ARG A 274 10.56 7.90 15.99
CA ARG A 274 9.75 8.67 15.03
C ARG A 274 9.05 7.76 14.02
N TRP A 275 9.69 6.66 13.62
CA TRP A 275 9.20 5.68 12.65
C TRP A 275 7.95 4.91 13.11
N PHE A 276 7.53 5.03 14.36
CA PHE A 276 6.28 4.47 14.87
C PHE A 276 5.05 5.36 14.59
N ALA A 277 5.24 6.56 14.08
CA ALA A 277 4.16 7.45 13.70
C ALA A 277 3.69 7.22 12.27
N PHE A 278 2.38 7.25 12.03
CA PHE A 278 1.84 7.31 10.67
C PHE A 278 2.40 8.54 9.91
N ARG A 279 2.54 9.69 10.60
CA ARG A 279 3.09 10.92 10.03
C ARG A 279 4.61 10.93 9.87
N HIS A 280 5.30 9.83 10.13
CA HIS A 280 6.73 9.68 9.75
C HIS A 280 6.95 9.86 8.23
N VAL A 281 5.92 9.68 7.43
CA VAL A 281 5.95 10.00 5.99
C VAL A 281 6.34 11.46 5.70
N GLU A 282 6.15 12.37 6.65
CA GLU A 282 6.58 13.77 6.54
C GLU A 282 8.12 13.90 6.62
N ASP A 283 8.78 13.09 7.46
CA ASP A 283 10.24 13.02 7.52
C ASP A 283 10.81 12.53 6.17
N MET A 284 10.20 11.47 5.62
CA MET A 284 10.57 10.93 4.31
C MET A 284 10.34 11.96 3.20
N ARG A 285 9.24 12.69 3.25
CA ARG A 285 8.96 13.81 2.35
C ARG A 285 10.01 14.92 2.47
N GLY A 286 10.49 15.20 3.68
CA GLY A 286 11.57 16.16 3.93
C GLY A 286 12.85 15.81 3.18
N ILE A 287 13.26 14.52 3.19
CA ILE A 287 14.42 14.02 2.43
C ILE A 287 14.21 14.20 0.93
N MET A 288 13.03 13.85 0.43
CA MET A 288 12.66 14.00 -0.98
C MET A 288 12.80 15.48 -1.43
N VAL A 289 12.28 16.41 -0.64
CA VAL A 289 12.39 17.86 -0.91
C VAL A 289 13.84 18.34 -0.88
N ALA A 290 14.62 17.89 0.12
CA ALA A 290 16.03 18.25 0.25
C ALA A 290 16.88 17.77 -0.94
N ASN A 291 16.49 16.67 -1.58
CA ASN A 291 17.15 16.14 -2.78
C ASN A 291 16.57 16.70 -4.10
N GLY A 292 15.72 17.71 -4.05
CA GLY A 292 15.20 18.40 -5.25
C GLY A 292 13.98 17.72 -5.90
N ASP A 293 13.47 16.63 -5.33
CA ASP A 293 12.37 15.83 -5.87
C ASP A 293 11.00 16.23 -5.29
N GLY A 294 10.91 17.40 -4.67
CA GLY A 294 9.68 17.93 -4.09
C GLY A 294 8.51 18.10 -5.07
N HIS A 295 8.75 18.02 -6.36
CA HIS A 295 7.72 18.07 -7.41
C HIS A 295 7.03 16.73 -7.65
N LYS A 296 7.57 15.60 -7.16
CA LYS A 296 6.94 14.27 -7.29
C LYS A 296 5.96 13.98 -6.17
N GLN A 297 5.00 13.10 -6.44
CA GLN A 297 4.04 12.60 -5.46
C GLN A 297 4.65 11.47 -4.61
N VAL A 298 4.01 11.18 -3.49
CA VAL A 298 4.26 10.01 -2.64
C VAL A 298 3.04 9.09 -2.72
N ALA A 299 3.28 7.78 -2.75
CA ALA A 299 2.25 6.75 -2.61
C ALA A 299 2.48 5.98 -1.31
N LEU A 300 1.50 5.99 -0.41
CA LEU A 300 1.46 5.09 0.73
C LEU A 300 0.99 3.72 0.24
N LEU A 301 1.91 2.75 0.19
CA LEU A 301 1.69 1.44 -0.43
C LEU A 301 1.14 0.42 0.55
N GLU A 302 1.47 0.57 1.82
CA GLU A 302 0.94 -0.22 2.93
C GLU A 302 0.72 0.71 4.11
N MET A 303 -0.50 0.71 4.65
CA MET A 303 -0.87 1.46 5.85
C MET A 303 -1.96 0.71 6.62
N GLY A 304 -2.03 0.95 7.91
CA GLY A 304 -3.09 0.37 8.74
C GLY A 304 -2.64 0.14 10.17
N TRP A 305 -3.57 -0.41 10.95
CA TRP A 305 -3.39 -0.80 12.36
C TRP A 305 -3.78 -2.27 12.52
N THR A 306 -2.97 -3.06 13.21
CA THR A 306 -3.20 -4.50 13.38
C THR A 306 -4.13 -4.81 14.55
N LEU A 307 -4.92 -5.88 14.38
CA LEU A 307 -5.70 -6.53 15.45
C LEU A 307 -5.00 -7.77 16.00
N ASP A 308 -3.80 -8.10 15.50
CA ASP A 308 -3.09 -9.33 15.86
C ASP A 308 -2.50 -9.24 17.26
N THR A 309 -3.19 -9.86 18.21
CA THR A 309 -2.75 -9.99 19.62
C THR A 309 -2.04 -11.32 19.89
N VAL A 310 -1.86 -12.18 18.87
CA VAL A 310 -1.32 -13.54 19.02
C VAL A 310 0.16 -13.59 18.65
N ASN A 311 0.52 -12.98 17.51
CA ASN A 311 1.91 -12.93 17.11
C ASN A 311 2.69 -11.96 18.01
N SER A 312 3.72 -12.46 18.70
CA SER A 312 4.54 -11.68 19.62
C SER A 312 5.17 -10.42 18.99
N ASP A 313 5.44 -10.47 17.69
CA ASP A 313 6.07 -9.36 16.96
C ASP A 313 5.10 -8.20 16.73
N TYR A 314 3.78 -8.45 16.73
CA TYR A 314 2.73 -7.46 16.45
C TYR A 314 1.85 -7.14 17.67
N ALA A 315 1.71 -8.06 18.61
CA ALA A 315 0.78 -7.95 19.74
C ALA A 315 0.99 -6.67 20.58
N TRP A 316 2.22 -6.18 20.68
CA TRP A 316 2.55 -5.00 21.51
C TRP A 316 1.97 -3.69 20.95
N PHE A 317 1.70 -3.63 19.63
CA PHE A 317 1.09 -2.46 18.99
C PHE A 317 -0.29 -2.76 18.39
N ALA A 318 -0.87 -3.91 18.69
CA ALA A 318 -2.24 -4.22 18.29
C ALA A 318 -3.23 -3.24 18.94
N VAL A 319 -4.28 -2.89 18.19
CA VAL A 319 -5.40 -2.09 18.64
C VAL A 319 -6.69 -2.93 18.60
N ASP A 320 -7.77 -2.47 19.21
CA ASP A 320 -9.08 -3.09 19.05
C ASP A 320 -9.78 -2.69 17.73
N GLU A 321 -10.85 -3.41 17.36
CA GLU A 321 -11.58 -3.20 16.09
C GLU A 321 -12.15 -1.77 15.98
N ALA A 322 -12.65 -1.21 17.08
CA ALA A 322 -13.24 0.13 17.07
C ALA A 322 -12.17 1.19 16.84
N THR A 323 -11.01 1.04 17.49
CA THR A 323 -9.84 1.91 17.31
C THR A 323 -9.28 1.78 15.89
N GLN A 324 -9.16 0.56 15.36
CA GLN A 324 -8.71 0.34 13.99
C GLN A 324 -9.62 1.06 12.99
N ALA A 325 -10.93 0.89 13.12
CA ALA A 325 -11.90 1.52 12.23
C ALA A 325 -11.84 3.05 12.30
N ASP A 326 -11.77 3.62 13.50
CA ASP A 326 -11.66 5.06 13.73
C ASP A 326 -10.35 5.62 13.14
N TYR A 327 -9.22 4.96 13.39
CA TYR A 327 -7.92 5.40 12.89
C TYR A 327 -7.82 5.32 11.36
N LEU A 328 -8.36 4.25 10.76
CA LEU A 328 -8.40 4.13 9.30
C LEU A 328 -9.20 5.26 8.66
N VAL A 329 -10.41 5.56 9.18
CA VAL A 329 -11.23 6.66 8.65
C VAL A 329 -10.47 7.99 8.73
N ARG A 330 -9.83 8.28 9.87
CA ARG A 330 -9.08 9.53 10.06
C ARG A 330 -7.79 9.61 9.23
N ALA A 331 -7.15 8.47 8.98
CA ALA A 331 -5.95 8.42 8.13
C ALA A 331 -6.26 8.70 6.65
N TYR A 332 -7.51 8.45 6.21
CA TYR A 332 -7.96 8.75 4.84
C TYR A 332 -8.52 10.17 4.69
N GLN A 333 -8.69 10.94 5.76
CA GLN A 333 -9.16 12.34 5.76
C GLN A 333 -8.02 13.34 5.65
#